data_369f12c2ff98a31a2e8ad11cf4770d68
#
_entry.id   369f12c2ff98a31a2e8ad11cf4770d68
#
_cell.length_a   1.000
_cell.length_b   1.000
_cell.length_c   1.000
_cell.angle_alpha   90.00
_cell.angle_beta   90.00
_cell.angle_gamma   90.00
#
_symmetry.space_group_name_H-M   'P 1'
#
loop_
_entity.id
_entity.type
_entity.pdbx_description
1 polymer ?
#
loop_
_entity_poly.entity_id
_entity_poly.type
_entity_poly.pdbx_seq_one_letter_code
_entity_poly.pdbx_strand_id
1 'polypeptide(L)'
;GSEPTAMQTFLPHPDFRQTAQLLDRRRLGKQRVEALQVLRGLTVPGYGWRRQPAVRMWAGYEEALVRYGLEICRVWREQGHQDSCAASLVAGLTAVRPGVQVRGQPELTAAGELPPWHGDEAFHESHRSALVRKAPEAYAELFPGVPDDLPYVWPASDREAQPC
;
A
#
# COMPACT_ATOMS: atom_id res chain seq x y z
N GLY A 1 17.22 5.86 17.25
CA GLY A 1 15.92 6.03 17.72
C GLY A 1 14.87 5.29 16.94
N SER A 2 13.99 4.75 17.71
CA SER A 2 12.85 4.12 17.13
C SER A 2 12.11 5.17 16.33
N GLU A 3 12.15 5.04 15.05
CA GLU A 3 11.20 5.71 14.22
C GLU A 3 9.83 5.44 14.81
N PRO A 4 9.10 6.49 15.25
CA PRO A 4 7.71 6.25 15.57
C PRO A 4 7.13 5.65 14.32
N THR A 5 6.72 4.44 14.43
CA THR A 5 6.02 3.65 13.43
C THR A 5 5.68 4.44 12.19
N ALA A 6 6.65 4.58 11.29
CA ALA A 6 6.37 5.12 9.98
C ALA A 6 5.37 4.18 9.32
N MET A 7 4.23 4.72 8.89
CA MET A 7 3.28 3.97 8.10
C MET A 7 3.95 3.54 6.81
N GLN A 8 3.61 2.37 6.32
CA GLN A 8 4.14 1.88 5.08
C GLN A 8 3.09 1.06 4.34
N THR A 9 3.06 1.22 3.03
CA THR A 9 2.35 0.34 2.13
C THR A 9 3.41 -0.46 1.38
N PHE A 10 3.69 -1.68 1.85
CA PHE A 10 4.74 -2.49 1.24
C PHE A 10 4.38 -2.90 -0.17
N LEU A 11 5.29 -2.64 -1.10
CA LEU A 11 5.18 -3.01 -2.51
C LEU A 11 6.51 -3.57 -3.00
N PRO A 12 6.90 -4.77 -2.52
CA PRO A 12 8.13 -5.41 -3.01
C PRO A 12 8.02 -5.85 -4.47
N HIS A 13 6.80 -5.95 -4.98
CA HIS A 13 6.52 -6.25 -6.38
C HIS A 13 5.50 -5.24 -6.90
N PRO A 14 5.59 -4.81 -8.17
CA PRO A 14 4.62 -3.84 -8.71
C PRO A 14 3.19 -4.36 -8.75
N ASP A 15 2.99 -5.66 -8.90
CA ASP A 15 1.66 -6.26 -8.91
C ASP A 15 1.13 -6.35 -7.47
N PHE A 16 -0.05 -5.81 -7.23
CA PHE A 16 -0.63 -5.74 -5.89
C PHE A 16 -0.93 -7.12 -5.31
N ARG A 17 -1.46 -8.02 -6.14
CA ARG A 17 -1.77 -9.37 -5.68
C ARG A 17 -0.49 -10.16 -5.38
N GLN A 18 0.52 -10.07 -6.24
CA GLN A 18 1.80 -10.73 -5.96
C GLN A 18 2.43 -10.20 -4.69
N THR A 19 2.38 -8.89 -4.47
CA THR A 19 2.83 -8.29 -3.22
C THR A 19 2.12 -8.94 -2.03
N ALA A 20 0.79 -9.03 -2.10
CA ALA A 20 0.01 -9.63 -1.01
C ALA A 20 0.42 -11.08 -0.76
N GLN A 21 0.68 -11.84 -1.83
CA GLN A 21 1.09 -13.23 -1.72
C GLN A 21 2.50 -13.42 -1.17
N LEU A 22 3.37 -12.43 -1.35
CA LEU A 22 4.74 -12.47 -0.86
C LEU A 22 4.85 -12.12 0.63
N LEU A 23 3.93 -11.33 1.15
CA LEU A 23 4.01 -10.85 2.53
C LEU A 23 3.75 -11.99 3.52
N ASP A 24 4.57 -12.05 4.56
CA ASP A 24 4.34 -12.96 5.65
C ASP A 24 3.03 -12.62 6.37
N ARG A 25 2.49 -13.59 7.10
CA ARG A 25 1.18 -13.46 7.74
C ARG A 25 1.05 -12.20 8.59
N ARG A 26 2.05 -11.91 9.42
CA ARG A 26 2.01 -10.78 10.33
C ARG A 26 1.92 -9.46 9.58
N ARG A 27 2.75 -9.29 8.54
CA ARG A 27 2.77 -8.07 7.76
C ARG A 27 1.56 -7.95 6.86
N LEU A 28 1.11 -9.06 6.31
CA LEU A 28 -0.13 -9.07 5.51
C LEU A 28 -1.32 -8.58 6.34
N GLY A 29 -1.47 -9.13 7.55
CA GLY A 29 -2.55 -8.70 8.44
C GLY A 29 -2.48 -7.23 8.79
N LYS A 30 -1.28 -6.73 9.09
CA LYS A 30 -1.08 -5.32 9.44
C LYS A 30 -1.33 -4.39 8.25
N GLN A 31 -0.98 -4.81 7.04
CA GLN A 31 -1.15 -3.97 5.85
C GLN A 31 -2.62 -3.66 5.56
N ARG A 32 -3.54 -4.52 5.94
CA ARG A 32 -4.97 -4.24 5.81
C ARG A 32 -5.34 -2.96 6.56
N VAL A 33 -4.87 -2.88 7.80
CA VAL A 33 -5.15 -1.74 8.67
C VAL A 33 -4.39 -0.51 8.20
N GLU A 34 -3.12 -0.67 7.82
CA GLU A 34 -2.32 0.47 7.36
C GLU A 34 -2.86 1.07 6.06
N ALA A 35 -3.31 0.25 5.12
CA ALA A 35 -3.92 0.78 3.90
C ALA A 35 -5.14 1.65 4.23
N LEU A 36 -5.96 1.21 5.18
CA LEU A 36 -7.12 1.98 5.62
C LEU A 36 -6.69 3.29 6.29
N GLN A 37 -5.65 3.26 7.12
CA GLN A 37 -5.13 4.46 7.77
C GLN A 37 -4.59 5.46 6.73
N VAL A 38 -3.91 4.96 5.71
CA VAL A 38 -3.41 5.82 4.62
C VAL A 38 -4.59 6.47 3.88
N LEU A 39 -5.62 5.70 3.57
CA LEU A 39 -6.81 6.25 2.92
C LEU A 39 -7.45 7.35 3.78
N ARG A 40 -7.58 7.11 5.07
CA ARG A 40 -8.14 8.11 5.99
C ARG A 40 -7.28 9.37 6.04
N GLY A 41 -5.96 9.21 6.00
CA GLY A 41 -5.05 10.36 5.92
C GLY A 41 -5.30 11.21 4.68
N LEU A 42 -5.75 10.61 3.59
CA LEU A 42 -6.04 11.31 2.34
C LEU A 42 -7.44 11.90 2.29
N THR A 43 -8.42 11.28 2.98
CA THR A 43 -9.83 11.58 2.74
C THR A 43 -10.54 12.22 3.94
N VAL A 44 -10.00 12.09 5.14
CA VAL A 44 -10.63 12.64 6.35
C VAL A 44 -9.97 13.94 6.75
N PRO A 45 -10.70 15.07 6.77
CA PRO A 45 -10.12 16.36 7.16
C PRO A 45 -9.57 16.31 8.58
N GLY A 46 -8.38 16.88 8.78
CA GLY A 46 -7.76 16.95 10.10
C GLY A 46 -7.24 15.63 10.65
N TYR A 47 -7.23 14.59 9.86
CA TYR A 47 -6.70 13.29 10.29
C TYR A 47 -5.18 13.40 10.52
N GLY A 48 -4.72 12.91 11.68
CA GLY A 48 -3.34 13.15 12.13
C GLY A 48 -2.25 12.51 11.30
N TRP A 49 -2.56 11.56 10.42
CA TRP A 49 -1.59 10.84 9.59
C TRP A 49 -1.32 11.53 8.25
N ARG A 50 -2.01 12.62 7.99
CA ARG A 50 -2.05 13.30 6.69
C ARG A 50 -0.68 13.67 6.13
N ARG A 51 0.29 13.98 7.00
CA ARG A 51 1.64 14.41 6.58
C ARG A 51 2.64 13.28 6.44
N GLN A 52 2.24 12.05 6.74
CA GLN A 52 3.13 10.90 6.62
C GLN A 52 3.53 10.69 5.15
N PRO A 53 4.80 10.38 4.88
CA PRO A 53 5.23 10.13 3.51
C PRO A 53 4.43 9.01 2.81
N ALA A 54 4.09 7.95 3.55
CA ALA A 54 3.28 6.86 2.99
C ALA A 54 1.88 7.31 2.59
N VAL A 55 1.36 8.36 3.19
CA VAL A 55 0.06 8.94 2.82
C VAL A 55 0.23 9.84 1.61
N ARG A 56 1.21 10.74 1.66
CA ARG A 56 1.38 11.75 0.63
C ARG A 56 1.68 11.16 -0.75
N MET A 57 2.39 10.05 -0.81
CA MET A 57 2.76 9.43 -2.09
C MET A 57 1.56 8.93 -2.87
N TRP A 58 0.45 8.62 -2.19
CA TRP A 58 -0.78 8.15 -2.82
C TRP A 58 -1.77 9.26 -3.16
N ALA A 59 -1.47 10.51 -2.82
CA ALA A 59 -2.41 11.62 -3.02
C ALA A 59 -2.89 11.69 -4.48
N GLY A 60 -4.21 11.76 -4.67
CA GLY A 60 -4.82 11.76 -6.00
C GLY A 60 -4.97 10.38 -6.64
N TYR A 61 -4.49 9.34 -5.98
CA TYR A 61 -4.57 7.96 -6.45
C TYR A 61 -5.30 7.08 -5.43
N GLU A 62 -6.34 7.62 -4.84
CA GLU A 62 -7.08 6.95 -3.76
C GLU A 62 -7.72 5.65 -4.24
N GLU A 63 -8.20 5.59 -5.47
CA GLU A 63 -8.76 4.36 -6.01
C GLU A 63 -7.69 3.26 -6.13
N ALA A 64 -6.50 3.61 -6.60
CA ALA A 64 -5.39 2.64 -6.69
C ALA A 64 -5.00 2.14 -5.30
N LEU A 65 -4.96 3.03 -4.31
CA LEU A 65 -4.67 2.64 -2.93
C LEU A 65 -5.73 1.67 -2.40
N VAL A 66 -7.01 1.94 -2.68
CA VAL A 66 -8.09 1.03 -2.27
C VAL A 66 -7.92 -0.32 -2.96
N ARG A 67 -7.59 -0.35 -4.24
CA ARG A 67 -7.34 -1.62 -4.94
C ARG A 67 -6.18 -2.37 -4.29
N TYR A 68 -5.10 -1.68 -3.95
CA TYR A 68 -4.00 -2.29 -3.21
C TYR A 68 -4.50 -2.94 -1.91
N GLY A 69 -5.24 -2.19 -1.11
CA GLY A 69 -5.77 -2.70 0.16
C GLY A 69 -6.73 -3.87 -0.03
N LEU A 70 -7.55 -3.83 -1.09
CA LEU A 70 -8.48 -4.91 -1.37
C LEU A 70 -7.76 -6.22 -1.75
N GLU A 71 -6.64 -6.14 -2.49
CA GLU A 71 -5.85 -7.34 -2.78
C GLU A 71 -5.22 -7.90 -1.51
N ILE A 72 -4.72 -7.04 -0.64
CA ILE A 72 -4.20 -7.45 0.67
C ILE A 72 -5.29 -8.19 1.48
N CYS A 73 -6.47 -7.59 1.57
CA CYS A 73 -7.59 -8.18 2.30
C CYS A 73 -8.04 -9.50 1.68
N ARG A 74 -8.02 -9.59 0.36
CA ARG A 74 -8.44 -10.77 -0.36
C ARG A 74 -7.52 -11.96 -0.06
N VAL A 75 -6.21 -11.76 -0.13
CA VAL A 75 -5.23 -12.81 0.19
C VAL A 75 -5.36 -13.22 1.65
N TRP A 76 -5.58 -12.24 2.55
CA TRP A 76 -5.82 -12.51 3.96
C TRP A 76 -7.01 -13.46 4.16
N ARG A 77 -8.13 -13.18 3.48
CA ARG A 77 -9.32 -14.04 3.55
C ARG A 77 -9.07 -15.42 2.92
N GLU A 78 -8.31 -15.46 1.83
CA GLU A 78 -7.96 -16.73 1.18
C GLU A 78 -7.17 -17.64 2.11
N GLN A 79 -6.45 -17.07 3.08
CA GLN A 79 -5.74 -17.82 4.11
C GLN A 79 -6.61 -18.25 5.28
N GLY A 80 -7.92 -18.01 5.21
CA GLY A 80 -8.87 -18.45 6.22
C GLY A 80 -9.17 -17.44 7.31
N HIS A 81 -8.71 -16.21 7.19
CA HIS A 81 -8.92 -15.16 8.19
C HIS A 81 -10.13 -14.29 7.86
N GLN A 82 -10.74 -13.71 8.90
CA GLN A 82 -11.81 -12.74 8.72
C GLN A 82 -11.23 -11.35 8.49
N ASP A 83 -11.97 -10.53 7.76
CA ASP A 83 -11.55 -9.17 7.44
C ASP A 83 -12.74 -8.22 7.42
N SER A 84 -12.58 -7.07 8.02
CA SER A 84 -13.55 -5.96 7.95
C SER A 84 -12.96 -4.74 7.22
N CYS A 85 -11.66 -4.75 6.93
CA CYS A 85 -11.00 -3.58 6.34
C CYS A 85 -11.42 -3.35 4.89
N ALA A 86 -11.72 -4.41 4.14
CA ALA A 86 -12.14 -4.27 2.75
C ALA A 86 -13.39 -3.38 2.63
N ALA A 87 -14.40 -3.66 3.44
CA ALA A 87 -15.63 -2.86 3.42
C ALA A 87 -15.36 -1.41 3.83
N SER A 88 -14.49 -1.20 4.81
CA SER A 88 -14.13 0.15 5.27
C SER A 88 -13.35 0.92 4.20
N LEU A 89 -12.48 0.25 3.44
CA LEU A 89 -11.75 0.88 2.34
C LEU A 89 -12.73 1.37 1.26
N VAL A 90 -13.66 0.52 0.86
CA VAL A 90 -14.65 0.90 -0.16
C VAL A 90 -15.53 2.05 0.36
N ALA A 91 -15.97 1.96 1.61
CA ALA A 91 -16.81 3.01 2.20
C ALA A 91 -16.06 4.35 2.29
N GLY A 92 -14.78 4.32 2.65
CA GLY A 92 -13.96 5.53 2.73
C GLY A 92 -13.78 6.21 1.38
N LEU A 93 -13.59 5.43 0.33
CA LEU A 93 -13.47 5.99 -1.01
C LEU A 93 -14.82 6.51 -1.50
N THR A 94 -15.89 5.76 -1.27
CA THR A 94 -17.23 6.14 -1.69
C THR A 94 -17.67 7.47 -1.04
N ALA A 95 -17.24 7.72 0.19
CA ALA A 95 -17.57 8.96 0.88
C ALA A 95 -17.06 10.19 0.14
N VAL A 96 -15.93 10.12 -0.55
CA VAL A 96 -15.38 11.24 -1.31
C VAL A 96 -15.60 11.10 -2.82
N ARG A 97 -15.98 9.94 -3.29
CA ARG A 97 -16.29 9.67 -4.71
C ARG A 97 -17.55 8.82 -4.81
N PRO A 98 -18.73 9.42 -4.57
CA PRO A 98 -20.00 8.65 -4.60
C PRO A 98 -20.17 7.93 -5.94
N GLY A 99 -20.60 6.67 -5.88
CA GLY A 99 -20.84 5.87 -7.08
C GLY A 99 -19.60 5.21 -7.67
N VAL A 100 -18.43 5.40 -7.06
CA VAL A 100 -17.19 4.79 -7.58
C VAL A 100 -17.29 3.28 -7.54
N GLN A 101 -16.87 2.62 -8.61
CA GLN A 101 -16.63 1.19 -8.64
C GLN A 101 -15.13 0.97 -8.77
N VAL A 102 -14.54 0.31 -7.79
CA VAL A 102 -13.08 0.17 -7.71
C VAL A 102 -12.60 -0.77 -8.80
N ARG A 103 -11.82 -0.23 -9.73
CA ARG A 103 -11.27 -1.00 -10.84
C ARG A 103 -10.16 -1.93 -10.38
N GLY A 104 -9.93 -2.99 -11.13
CA GLY A 104 -8.78 -3.86 -10.94
C GLY A 104 -7.50 -3.19 -11.39
N GLN A 105 -6.35 -3.73 -10.96
CA GLN A 105 -5.06 -3.13 -11.31
C GLN A 105 -4.81 -3.08 -12.82
N PRO A 106 -5.13 -4.12 -13.62
CA PRO A 106 -4.95 -4.01 -15.07
C PRO A 106 -5.75 -2.87 -15.68
N GLU A 107 -6.97 -2.64 -15.20
CA GLU A 107 -7.82 -1.55 -15.68
C GLU A 107 -7.25 -0.20 -15.28
N LEU A 108 -6.75 -0.07 -14.06
CA LEU A 108 -6.10 1.16 -13.60
C LEU A 108 -4.83 1.44 -14.42
N THR A 109 -4.05 0.41 -14.73
CA THR A 109 -2.87 0.54 -15.58
C THR A 109 -3.26 1.09 -16.96
N ALA A 110 -4.26 0.48 -17.57
CA ALA A 110 -4.71 0.88 -18.92
C ALA A 110 -5.24 2.32 -18.93
N ALA A 111 -5.83 2.76 -17.83
CA ALA A 111 -6.39 4.11 -17.71
C ALA A 111 -5.38 5.16 -17.27
N GLY A 112 -4.13 4.77 -16.97
CA GLY A 112 -3.13 5.71 -16.46
C GLY A 112 -3.43 6.19 -15.06
N GLU A 113 -4.08 5.36 -14.24
CA GLU A 113 -4.53 5.73 -12.89
C GLU A 113 -3.72 5.08 -11.78
N LEU A 114 -2.50 4.66 -12.08
CA LEU A 114 -1.54 4.26 -11.05
C LEU A 114 -0.57 5.41 -10.78
N PRO A 115 -0.04 5.51 -9.55
CA PRO A 115 0.90 6.59 -9.22
C PRO A 115 2.14 6.57 -10.11
N PRO A 116 2.78 7.74 -10.32
CA PRO A 116 3.92 7.83 -11.23
C PRO A 116 5.14 7.02 -10.76
N TRP A 117 5.25 6.77 -9.47
CA TRP A 117 6.34 5.98 -8.91
C TRP A 117 6.11 4.47 -9.03
N HIS A 118 4.90 4.05 -9.37
CA HIS A 118 4.61 2.63 -9.53
C HIS A 118 5.40 2.08 -10.72
N GLY A 119 6.11 0.99 -10.48
CA GLY A 119 6.99 0.39 -11.49
C GLY A 119 8.43 0.89 -11.44
N ASP A 120 8.76 1.85 -10.59
CA ASP A 120 10.14 2.30 -10.41
C ASP A 120 10.89 1.21 -9.62
N GLU A 121 11.86 0.57 -10.27
CA GLU A 121 12.58 -0.56 -9.68
C GLU A 121 13.28 -0.17 -8.38
N ALA A 122 13.87 1.03 -8.32
CA ALA A 122 14.56 1.45 -7.10
C ALA A 122 13.59 1.55 -5.91
N PHE A 123 12.35 1.99 -6.16
CA PHE A 123 11.33 2.03 -5.14
C PHE A 123 10.99 0.63 -4.65
N HIS A 124 10.67 -0.28 -5.56
CA HIS A 124 10.29 -1.64 -5.19
C HIS A 124 11.44 -2.39 -4.52
N GLU A 125 12.67 -2.18 -5.00
CA GLU A 125 13.84 -2.80 -4.37
C GLU A 125 14.04 -2.30 -2.94
N SER A 126 13.79 -1.02 -2.67
CA SER A 126 13.91 -0.50 -1.32
C SER A 126 12.94 -1.19 -0.36
N HIS A 127 11.77 -1.60 -0.85
CA HIS A 127 10.81 -2.36 -0.05
C HIS A 127 11.25 -3.81 0.16
N ARG A 128 11.82 -4.44 -0.87
CA ARG A 128 12.39 -5.78 -0.70
C ARG A 128 13.52 -5.76 0.33
N SER A 129 14.38 -4.76 0.25
CA SER A 129 15.48 -4.58 1.20
C SER A 129 14.96 -4.44 2.62
N ALA A 130 13.94 -3.62 2.82
CA ALA A 130 13.35 -3.42 4.14
C ALA A 130 12.76 -4.71 4.70
N LEU A 131 12.11 -5.51 3.86
CA LEU A 131 11.54 -6.78 4.30
C LEU A 131 12.63 -7.78 4.68
N VAL A 132 13.72 -7.86 3.92
CA VAL A 132 14.86 -8.70 4.28
C VAL A 132 15.46 -8.25 5.61
N ARG A 133 15.60 -6.95 5.82
CA ARG A 133 16.12 -6.39 7.08
C ARG A 133 15.24 -6.73 8.27
N LYS A 134 13.92 -6.67 8.09
CA LYS A 134 12.96 -6.88 9.17
C LYS A 134 12.76 -8.36 9.51
N ALA A 135 12.81 -9.22 8.50
CA ALA A 135 12.52 -10.64 8.67
C ALA A 135 13.32 -11.47 7.66
N PRO A 136 14.65 -11.56 7.86
CA PRO A 136 15.50 -12.31 6.92
C PRO A 136 15.07 -13.77 6.78
N GLU A 137 14.56 -14.36 7.83
CA GLU A 137 14.07 -15.75 7.81
C GLU A 137 12.91 -15.95 6.83
N ALA A 138 12.14 -14.91 6.58
CA ALA A 138 11.01 -14.99 5.65
C ALA A 138 11.37 -14.51 4.24
N TYR A 139 12.31 -13.59 4.11
CA TYR A 139 12.47 -12.86 2.85
C TYR A 139 13.83 -13.04 2.17
N ALA A 140 14.87 -13.50 2.87
CA ALA A 140 16.18 -13.62 2.26
C ALA A 140 16.18 -14.56 1.05
N GLU A 141 15.45 -15.66 1.12
CA GLU A 141 15.35 -16.62 0.01
C GLU A 141 14.44 -16.14 -1.11
N LEU A 142 13.42 -15.35 -0.76
CA LEU A 142 12.51 -14.78 -1.76
C LEU A 142 13.18 -13.71 -2.61
N PHE A 143 14.11 -12.98 -2.01
CA PHE A 143 14.79 -11.86 -2.66
C PHE A 143 16.31 -12.04 -2.64
N PRO A 144 16.82 -13.07 -3.33
CA PRO A 144 18.26 -13.36 -3.30
C PRO A 144 19.07 -12.20 -3.87
N GLY A 145 20.15 -11.86 -3.20
CA GLY A 145 21.03 -10.79 -3.64
C GLY A 145 20.58 -9.38 -3.33
N VAL A 146 19.40 -9.20 -2.72
CA VAL A 146 18.94 -7.87 -2.34
C VAL A 146 19.65 -7.46 -1.05
N PRO A 147 20.31 -6.28 -1.02
CA PRO A 147 20.93 -5.78 0.23
C PRO A 147 19.87 -5.55 1.29
N ASP A 148 20.23 -5.68 2.55
CA ASP A 148 19.30 -5.46 3.66
C ASP A 148 19.42 -4.06 4.26
N ASP A 149 20.13 -3.15 3.62
CA ASP A 149 20.45 -1.84 4.18
C ASP A 149 20.07 -0.68 3.26
N LEU A 150 19.28 -0.91 2.23
CA LEU A 150 18.84 0.18 1.36
C LEU A 150 17.81 1.04 2.11
N PRO A 151 17.97 2.38 2.08
CA PRO A 151 16.96 3.25 2.66
C PRO A 151 15.67 3.21 1.84
N TYR A 152 14.54 3.47 2.48
CA TYR A 152 13.28 3.61 1.77
C TYR A 152 13.37 4.74 0.75
N VAL A 153 12.85 4.48 -0.44
CA VAL A 153 12.56 5.53 -1.41
C VAL A 153 11.17 6.06 -1.08
N TRP A 154 11.06 7.36 -0.79
CA TRP A 154 9.78 8.02 -0.51
C TRP A 154 9.44 8.94 -1.67
N PRO A 155 8.71 8.44 -2.67
CA PRO A 155 8.39 9.25 -3.85
C PRO A 155 7.28 10.23 -3.55
N ALA A 156 7.16 11.24 -4.41
CA ALA A 156 6.07 12.19 -4.36
C ALA A 156 4.97 11.77 -5.34
N SER A 157 3.73 12.20 -5.04
CA SER A 157 2.66 12.11 -6.01
C SER A 157 2.71 13.33 -6.93
N ASP A 158 2.15 13.18 -8.13
CA ASP A 158 1.98 14.28 -9.08
C ASP A 158 0.56 14.86 -9.06
N ARG A 159 -0.25 14.46 -8.07
CA ARG A 159 -1.64 14.92 -7.92
C ARG A 159 -1.87 15.39 -6.48
N GLU A 160 -2.96 16.12 -6.29
CA GLU A 160 -3.43 16.46 -4.95
C GLU A 160 -4.40 15.41 -4.44
N ALA A 161 -4.54 15.34 -3.11
CA ALA A 161 -5.48 14.42 -2.48
C ALA A 161 -6.91 14.73 -2.91
N GLN A 162 -7.75 13.69 -2.93
CA GLN A 162 -9.16 13.83 -3.26
C GLN A 162 -9.82 14.82 -2.29
N PRO A 163 -10.55 15.82 -2.78
CA PRO A 163 -11.25 16.74 -1.88
C PRO A 163 -12.28 16.02 -1.03
N CYS A 164 -12.40 16.48 0.21
CA CYS A 164 -13.41 15.95 1.13
C CYS A 164 -14.75 16.67 0.96
#